data_542db4ebfb5a254a689d81808b7a93d5
#
_entry.id   542db4ebfb5a254a689d81808b7a93d5
#
_cell.length_a   1.000
_cell.length_b   1.000
_cell.length_c   1.000
_cell.angle_alpha   90.00
_cell.angle_beta   90.00
_cell.angle_gamma   90.00
#
_symmetry.space_group_name_H-M   'P 1'
#
loop_
_entity.id
_entity.type
_entity.pdbx_description
1 polymer ?
#
loop_
_entity_poly.entity_id
_entity_poly.type
_entity_poly.pdbx_seq_one_letter_code
_entity_poly.pdbx_strand_id
1 'polypeptide(L)'
;KMAKKGAEVVKAMFKMGAMATINQVIDQETAALVAEEMGFEVVLVKENALEEAVLADRGTAGDEITRAPVVTIMGHVDHGKTSLLDHIREAKVADGEAGGITQHIGAYHVETGHGMITFLDTPGHAAFTAMRSRGAKATDIVIIVVAADDGVMPQTIEAIQHAKASEAPIIIAVNKMDKETADPDRVKTELSQHDVIPEDWGGDVQFCHVSAKTGLGIDELLDSILLQSEVLELTAIVDKMASGVVVESKLDKGRGPVATVLVQEGTLKQGDIVLCGLEYGRVRAMRDENGKTIQLAGPSIPVEILGLSGVPQSGDEATVVKDEKKAREVALYRQGKFRDVKLARQQKSKLENMFANMSEGEVSEVNVVLKSDVQGSLEAISDSLLKLSTDEVKVKIVGSGVGGITETDATLAAASNAIVVGFNVRADAAARKVIETENIDLRYYSVIYALIDEVKQAMSGMLAPEFKQEIIGLAQVRDVFKSPKIGAIAGCMVTEGTIKRSAPIRVLRENVVIYEGELESLRRFKDDVQEVRNGTECGIGVKNYNDVRVGDQIEVFETVEIKRTL
;
A
#
# COMPACT_ATOMS: atom_id res chain seq x y z
N LYS A 1 -28.15 31.40 -9.94
CA LYS A 1 -29.49 30.68 -9.94
C LYS A 1 -30.45 31.53 -10.71
N MET A 2 -30.44 31.47 -12.04
CA MET A 2 -31.19 32.38 -12.93
C MET A 2 -32.70 32.07 -13.05
N ALA A 3 -33.22 30.99 -12.50
CA ALA A 3 -34.62 30.54 -12.62
C ALA A 3 -35.19 30.59 -14.07
N LYS A 4 -34.33 30.36 -15.07
CA LYS A 4 -34.64 30.34 -16.50
C LYS A 4 -34.63 28.93 -17.06
N LYS A 5 -35.41 28.67 -18.12
CA LYS A 5 -35.39 27.37 -18.80
C LYS A 5 -34.09 27.21 -19.61
N GLY A 6 -33.50 26.01 -19.60
CA GLY A 6 -32.26 25.73 -20.33
C GLY A 6 -32.31 26.09 -21.82
N ALA A 7 -33.49 25.95 -22.47
CA ALA A 7 -33.70 26.35 -23.85
C ALA A 7 -33.54 27.86 -24.10
N GLU A 8 -33.88 28.70 -23.13
CA GLU A 8 -33.71 30.17 -23.22
C GLU A 8 -32.24 30.55 -23.12
N VAL A 9 -31.46 29.84 -22.25
CA VAL A 9 -30.02 30.02 -22.10
C VAL A 9 -29.30 29.61 -23.38
N VAL A 10 -29.61 28.45 -23.94
CA VAL A 10 -29.06 27.99 -25.22
C VAL A 10 -29.35 28.95 -26.36
N LYS A 11 -30.58 29.54 -26.41
CA LYS A 11 -30.95 30.54 -27.41
C LYS A 11 -30.14 31.85 -27.26
N ALA A 12 -29.83 32.27 -26.02
CA ALA A 12 -28.97 33.42 -25.76
C ALA A 12 -27.52 33.13 -26.21
N MET A 13 -27.00 31.96 -25.89
CA MET A 13 -25.66 31.51 -26.33
C MET A 13 -25.54 31.48 -27.85
N PHE A 14 -26.58 30.98 -28.54
CA PHE A 14 -26.59 30.94 -29.99
C PHE A 14 -26.55 32.35 -30.64
N LYS A 15 -27.21 33.33 -30.02
CA LYS A 15 -27.15 34.73 -30.45
C LYS A 15 -25.77 35.36 -30.30
N MET A 16 -24.98 34.88 -29.31
CA MET A 16 -23.62 35.33 -29.04
C MET A 16 -22.56 34.56 -29.84
N GLY A 17 -22.98 33.63 -30.71
CA GLY A 17 -22.08 32.83 -31.54
C GLY A 17 -21.48 31.61 -30.85
N ALA A 18 -21.89 31.33 -29.62
CA ALA A 18 -21.45 30.14 -28.90
C ALA A 18 -22.42 28.97 -29.11
N MET A 19 -22.00 27.94 -29.81
CA MET A 19 -22.78 26.71 -30.01
C MET A 19 -22.58 25.75 -28.84
N ALA A 20 -23.59 25.62 -27.99
CA ALA A 20 -23.58 24.61 -26.94
C ALA A 20 -24.95 23.93 -26.83
N THR A 21 -24.95 22.67 -26.45
CA THR A 21 -26.16 21.87 -26.17
C THR A 21 -26.51 21.94 -24.69
N ILE A 22 -27.76 21.60 -24.34
CA ILE A 22 -28.26 21.64 -22.95
C ILE A 22 -27.39 20.84 -21.96
N ASN A 23 -26.69 19.80 -22.42
CA ASN A 23 -25.87 18.91 -21.59
C ASN A 23 -24.37 19.20 -21.70
N GLN A 24 -23.97 20.26 -22.41
CA GLN A 24 -22.58 20.60 -22.59
C GLN A 24 -22.10 21.52 -21.47
N VAL A 25 -20.90 21.23 -20.94
CA VAL A 25 -20.24 22.10 -19.97
C VAL A 25 -19.66 23.30 -20.70
N ILE A 26 -19.90 24.48 -20.20
CA ILE A 26 -19.38 25.76 -20.71
C ILE A 26 -18.35 26.32 -19.71
N ASP A 27 -17.41 27.07 -20.20
CA ASP A 27 -16.43 27.77 -19.38
C ASP A 27 -17.06 28.93 -18.59
N GLN A 28 -16.40 29.36 -17.52
CA GLN A 28 -16.90 30.35 -16.58
C GLN A 28 -17.07 31.71 -17.23
N GLU A 29 -16.19 32.09 -18.15
CA GLU A 29 -16.26 33.37 -18.87
C GLU A 29 -17.49 33.42 -19.77
N THR A 30 -17.70 32.37 -20.57
CA THR A 30 -18.90 32.25 -21.42
C THR A 30 -20.19 32.26 -20.60
N ALA A 31 -20.20 31.56 -19.46
CA ALA A 31 -21.34 31.53 -18.56
C ALA A 31 -21.65 32.92 -17.96
N ALA A 32 -20.63 33.70 -17.61
CA ALA A 32 -20.75 35.06 -17.10
C ALA A 32 -21.34 35.99 -18.18
N LEU A 33 -20.79 35.98 -19.38
CA LEU A 33 -21.28 36.80 -20.51
C LEU A 33 -22.76 36.50 -20.86
N VAL A 34 -23.12 35.21 -20.87
CA VAL A 34 -24.53 34.81 -21.13
C VAL A 34 -25.46 35.29 -20.04
N ALA A 35 -25.04 35.25 -18.77
CA ALA A 35 -25.88 35.72 -17.66
C ALA A 35 -26.03 37.25 -17.67
N GLU A 36 -24.98 38.00 -17.98
CA GLU A 36 -25.02 39.46 -18.14
C GLU A 36 -25.92 39.88 -19.30
N GLU A 37 -25.83 39.22 -20.47
CA GLU A 37 -26.69 39.47 -21.62
C GLU A 37 -28.19 39.19 -21.32
N MET A 38 -28.45 38.24 -20.42
CA MET A 38 -29.78 37.93 -19.93
C MET A 38 -30.26 38.91 -18.83
N GLY A 39 -29.46 39.92 -18.48
CA GLY A 39 -29.81 40.98 -17.52
C GLY A 39 -29.62 40.58 -16.05
N PHE A 40 -28.74 39.63 -15.76
CA PHE A 40 -28.41 39.24 -14.40
C PHE A 40 -27.04 39.81 -14.00
N GLU A 41 -26.95 40.25 -12.76
CA GLU A 41 -25.68 40.63 -12.15
C GLU A 41 -24.87 39.36 -11.83
N VAL A 42 -23.66 39.27 -12.36
CA VAL A 42 -22.80 38.07 -12.20
C VAL A 42 -21.82 38.31 -11.08
N VAL A 43 -21.89 37.45 -10.07
CA VAL A 43 -20.87 37.37 -9.03
C VAL A 43 -20.05 36.13 -9.29
N LEU A 44 -18.77 36.31 -9.69
CA LEU A 44 -17.84 35.22 -9.86
C LEU A 44 -17.44 34.70 -8.48
N VAL A 45 -17.94 33.53 -8.12
CA VAL A 45 -17.58 32.85 -6.89
C VAL A 45 -16.49 31.80 -7.25
N LYS A 46 -15.30 31.97 -6.73
CA LYS A 46 -14.28 30.93 -6.83
C LYS A 46 -14.79 29.66 -6.15
N GLU A 47 -14.51 28.51 -6.74
CA GLU A 47 -14.94 27.20 -6.21
C GLU A 47 -14.48 26.99 -4.76
N ASN A 48 -13.33 27.56 -4.38
CA ASN A 48 -12.74 27.48 -3.05
C ASN A 48 -12.98 28.73 -2.18
N ALA A 49 -13.85 29.67 -2.57
CA ALA A 49 -14.05 30.95 -1.83
C ALA A 49 -14.47 30.75 -0.36
N LEU A 50 -15.26 29.72 -0.07
CA LEU A 50 -15.65 29.36 1.30
C LEU A 50 -14.44 28.90 2.12
N GLU A 51 -13.58 28.12 1.51
CA GLU A 51 -12.37 27.57 2.12
C GLU A 51 -11.32 28.66 2.34
N GLU A 52 -11.06 29.49 1.31
CA GLU A 52 -10.17 30.66 1.40
C GLU A 52 -10.64 31.64 2.48
N ALA A 53 -11.94 31.91 2.61
CA ALA A 53 -12.49 32.80 3.61
C ALA A 53 -12.33 32.29 5.05
N VAL A 54 -12.40 30.97 5.25
CA VAL A 54 -12.19 30.34 6.56
C VAL A 54 -10.71 30.34 6.94
N LEU A 55 -9.84 30.12 5.96
CA LEU A 55 -8.39 30.11 6.14
C LEU A 55 -7.81 31.52 6.31
N ALA A 56 -8.35 32.52 5.62
CA ALA A 56 -7.90 33.92 5.73
C ALA A 56 -8.18 34.54 7.11
N ASP A 57 -9.14 34.02 7.86
CA ASP A 57 -9.55 34.54 9.18
C ASP A 57 -8.62 34.11 10.33
N ARG A 58 -7.49 33.44 10.02
CA ARG A 58 -6.55 32.86 11.02
C ARG A 58 -5.72 33.88 11.80
N GLY A 59 -5.64 35.14 11.34
CA GLY A 59 -4.73 36.13 11.88
C GLY A 59 -3.26 35.88 11.50
N THR A 60 -2.58 36.95 11.15
CA THR A 60 -1.13 36.91 10.77
C THR A 60 -0.21 37.58 11.77
N ALA A 61 -0.75 38.08 12.88
CA ALA A 61 0.01 38.86 13.87
C ALA A 61 0.44 37.97 15.03
N GLY A 62 1.73 37.96 15.31
CA GLY A 62 2.37 37.26 16.43
C GLY A 62 3.88 37.32 16.25
N ASP A 63 4.62 37.25 17.37
CA ASP A 63 6.08 37.15 17.34
C ASP A 63 6.47 35.70 16.98
N GLU A 64 7.45 35.56 16.09
CA GLU A 64 8.08 34.29 15.79
C GLU A 64 8.99 33.88 16.95
N ILE A 65 8.80 32.68 17.44
CA ILE A 65 9.59 32.10 18.53
C ILE A 65 10.23 30.79 17.99
N THR A 66 11.44 30.52 18.43
CA THR A 66 12.12 29.25 18.14
C THR A 66 11.27 28.06 18.62
N ARG A 67 11.07 27.05 17.76
CA ARG A 67 10.36 25.84 18.10
C ARG A 67 11.27 24.61 18.08
N ALA A 68 10.87 23.58 18.78
CA ALA A 68 11.55 22.31 18.74
C ALA A 68 11.55 21.69 17.33
N PRO A 69 12.65 21.00 16.93
CA PRO A 69 12.67 20.25 15.70
C PRO A 69 11.73 19.04 15.76
N VAL A 70 11.10 18.76 14.63
CA VAL A 70 10.33 17.52 14.40
C VAL A 70 11.19 16.60 13.56
N VAL A 71 11.47 15.42 14.07
CA VAL A 71 12.43 14.47 13.51
C VAL A 71 11.73 13.16 13.17
N THR A 72 11.82 12.72 11.92
CA THR A 72 11.35 11.38 11.54
C THR A 72 12.50 10.39 11.52
N ILE A 73 12.27 9.22 12.11
CA ILE A 73 13.23 8.11 12.05
C ILE A 73 12.81 7.10 11.00
N MET A 74 13.73 6.80 10.09
CA MET A 74 13.54 5.88 8.97
C MET A 74 14.68 4.87 8.89
N GLY A 75 14.53 3.84 8.07
CA GLY A 75 15.55 2.84 7.81
C GLY A 75 14.95 1.44 7.68
N HIS A 76 15.80 0.46 7.43
CA HIS A 76 15.41 -0.92 7.21
C HIS A 76 14.80 -1.57 8.48
N VAL A 77 14.03 -2.65 8.30
CA VAL A 77 13.58 -3.53 9.39
C VAL A 77 14.83 -4.10 10.08
N ASP A 78 14.77 -4.36 11.39
CA ASP A 78 15.86 -4.91 12.20
C ASP A 78 17.16 -4.07 12.29
N HIS A 79 17.20 -2.86 11.74
CA HIS A 79 18.31 -1.92 11.95
C HIS A 79 18.28 -1.24 13.33
N GLY A 80 17.26 -1.53 14.15
CA GLY A 80 17.16 -1.07 15.54
C GLY A 80 16.58 0.31 15.74
N LYS A 81 15.72 0.80 14.83
CA LYS A 81 15.00 2.08 14.96
C LYS A 81 14.22 2.18 16.27
N THR A 82 13.31 1.24 16.50
CA THR A 82 12.47 1.20 17.71
C THR A 82 13.31 1.05 18.97
N SER A 83 14.37 0.23 18.94
CA SER A 83 15.29 0.09 20.07
C SER A 83 16.07 1.38 20.38
N LEU A 84 16.45 2.14 19.33
CA LEU A 84 17.10 3.45 19.49
C LEU A 84 16.13 4.43 20.15
N LEU A 85 14.90 4.47 19.68
CA LEU A 85 13.86 5.32 20.23
C LEU A 85 13.48 4.93 21.66
N ASP A 86 13.38 3.64 21.96
CA ASP A 86 13.13 3.15 23.31
C ASP A 86 14.23 3.58 24.29
N HIS A 87 15.48 3.57 23.84
CA HIS A 87 16.59 4.08 24.66
C HIS A 87 16.47 5.59 24.91
N ILE A 88 16.19 6.38 23.86
CA ILE A 88 15.99 7.84 23.97
C ILE A 88 14.81 8.19 24.90
N ARG A 89 13.75 7.40 24.88
CA ARG A 89 12.54 7.61 25.71
C ARG A 89 12.63 7.01 27.12
N GLU A 90 13.66 6.24 27.41
CA GLU A 90 13.73 5.39 28.61
C GLU A 90 12.50 4.47 28.76
N ALA A 91 11.97 3.95 27.63
CA ALA A 91 10.76 3.15 27.54
C ALA A 91 11.04 1.79 26.87
N LYS A 92 10.06 0.89 26.92
CA LYS A 92 10.14 -0.44 26.29
C LYS A 92 8.91 -0.68 25.40
N VAL A 93 8.79 0.07 24.33
CA VAL A 93 7.66 -0.05 23.39
C VAL A 93 7.84 -1.25 22.47
N ALA A 94 9.07 -1.52 22.03
CA ALA A 94 9.38 -2.66 21.17
C ALA A 94 8.93 -4.02 21.74
N ASP A 95 9.02 -4.21 23.06
CA ASP A 95 8.58 -5.43 23.74
C ASP A 95 7.04 -5.64 23.70
N GLY A 96 6.28 -4.58 23.47
CA GLY A 96 4.82 -4.58 23.43
C GLY A 96 4.19 -4.69 22.05
N GLU A 97 4.96 -4.49 20.98
CA GLU A 97 4.48 -4.54 19.60
C GLU A 97 4.38 -5.97 19.05
N ALA A 98 3.27 -6.25 18.34
CA ALA A 98 3.04 -7.56 17.74
C ALA A 98 4.12 -7.87 16.67
N GLY A 99 4.84 -8.98 16.86
CA GLY A 99 5.94 -9.37 15.97
C GLY A 99 7.25 -8.60 16.20
N GLY A 100 7.33 -7.73 17.22
CA GLY A 100 8.52 -6.92 17.51
C GLY A 100 8.86 -5.88 16.44
N ILE A 101 7.86 -5.47 15.65
CA ILE A 101 8.02 -4.50 14.55
C ILE A 101 7.03 -3.34 14.71
N THR A 102 7.50 -2.10 14.49
CA THR A 102 6.62 -0.93 14.46
C THR A 102 5.71 -0.98 13.25
N GLN A 103 4.39 -0.91 13.49
CA GLN A 103 3.36 -0.96 12.45
C GLN A 103 2.47 0.30 12.42
N HIS A 104 2.62 1.20 13.39
CA HIS A 104 1.90 2.46 13.51
C HIS A 104 2.88 3.63 13.51
N ILE A 105 2.41 4.83 13.15
CA ILE A 105 3.22 6.03 13.32
C ILE A 105 3.10 6.46 14.79
N GLY A 106 4.21 6.38 15.52
CA GLY A 106 4.36 6.93 16.85
C GLY A 106 4.79 8.40 16.79
N ALA A 107 4.19 9.27 17.61
CA ALA A 107 4.63 10.66 17.75
C ALA A 107 4.79 10.97 19.24
N TYR A 108 5.94 11.51 19.62
CA TYR A 108 6.23 11.84 21.02
C TYR A 108 7.33 12.88 21.11
N HIS A 109 7.37 13.63 22.21
CA HIS A 109 8.42 14.58 22.48
C HIS A 109 9.35 14.08 23.59
N VAL A 110 10.60 14.49 23.51
CA VAL A 110 11.64 14.18 24.50
C VAL A 110 12.29 15.48 24.94
N GLU A 111 12.34 15.71 26.24
CA GLU A 111 13.10 16.81 26.83
C GLU A 111 14.53 16.34 27.08
N THR A 112 15.48 16.96 26.41
CA THR A 112 16.92 16.71 26.63
C THR A 112 17.54 17.85 27.45
N GLY A 113 18.76 17.65 27.97
CA GLY A 113 19.48 18.71 28.69
C GLY A 113 19.76 19.97 27.86
N HIS A 114 19.64 19.89 26.53
CA HIS A 114 19.95 20.99 25.59
C HIS A 114 18.70 21.54 24.87
N GLY A 115 17.56 20.88 24.97
CA GLY A 115 16.31 21.32 24.35
C GLY A 115 15.30 20.19 24.16
N MET A 116 14.14 20.53 23.63
CA MET A 116 13.07 19.59 23.31
C MET A 116 13.19 19.11 21.85
N ILE A 117 12.97 17.83 21.61
CA ILE A 117 12.95 17.21 20.27
C ILE A 117 11.67 16.42 20.15
N THR A 118 10.97 16.54 19.02
CA THR A 118 9.79 15.72 18.73
C THR A 118 10.15 14.67 17.71
N PHE A 119 9.89 13.41 18.05
CA PHE A 119 10.16 12.26 17.18
C PHE A 119 8.87 11.73 16.56
N LEU A 120 8.96 11.36 15.27
CA LEU A 120 7.99 10.57 14.55
C LEU A 120 8.62 9.22 14.19
N ASP A 121 8.15 8.15 14.82
CA ASP A 121 8.56 6.78 14.50
C ASP A 121 7.75 6.27 13.33
N THR A 122 8.42 5.85 12.26
CA THR A 122 7.76 5.32 11.06
C THR A 122 8.11 3.85 10.83
N PRO A 123 7.10 3.03 10.43
CA PRO A 123 7.35 1.63 10.09
C PRO A 123 8.39 1.49 8.98
N GLY A 124 9.36 0.58 9.16
CA GLY A 124 10.43 0.34 8.18
C GLY A 124 9.98 -0.44 6.94
N HIS A 125 8.86 -1.16 7.01
CA HIS A 125 8.44 -2.10 5.97
C HIS A 125 7.94 -1.44 4.68
N ALA A 126 8.20 -2.08 3.52
CA ALA A 126 7.79 -1.58 2.20
C ALA A 126 6.27 -1.30 2.05
N ALA A 127 5.42 -2.05 2.75
CA ALA A 127 3.98 -1.82 2.76
C ALA A 127 3.58 -0.41 3.28
N PHE A 128 4.44 0.22 4.08
CA PHE A 128 4.17 1.51 4.72
C PHE A 128 4.83 2.71 4.03
N THR A 129 5.08 2.63 2.71
CA THR A 129 5.67 3.74 1.92
C THR A 129 4.92 5.05 2.06
N ALA A 130 3.58 5.03 2.05
CA ALA A 130 2.75 6.21 2.25
C ALA A 130 2.98 6.86 3.62
N MET A 131 3.16 6.07 4.68
CA MET A 131 3.46 6.56 6.02
C MET A 131 4.85 7.22 6.09
N ARG A 132 5.88 6.64 5.44
CA ARG A 132 7.22 7.24 5.37
C ARG A 132 7.22 8.56 4.61
N SER A 133 6.55 8.62 3.45
CA SER A 133 6.40 9.87 2.68
C SER A 133 5.69 10.96 3.49
N ARG A 134 4.69 10.59 4.26
CA ARG A 134 3.95 11.50 5.15
C ARG A 134 4.83 11.97 6.31
N GLY A 135 5.55 11.05 6.95
CA GLY A 135 6.54 11.38 7.97
C GLY A 135 7.54 12.41 7.45
N ALA A 136 8.19 12.14 6.32
CA ALA A 136 9.18 13.06 5.72
C ALA A 136 8.62 14.47 5.42
N LYS A 137 7.36 14.58 4.99
CA LYS A 137 6.70 15.87 4.71
C LYS A 137 6.32 16.66 5.97
N ALA A 138 6.13 15.97 7.08
CA ALA A 138 5.70 16.59 8.34
C ALA A 138 6.87 17.00 9.22
N THR A 139 8.10 16.70 8.83
CA THR A 139 9.31 16.86 9.66
C THR A 139 10.33 17.83 9.10
N ASP A 140 11.16 18.33 10.00
CA ASP A 140 12.25 19.26 9.69
C ASP A 140 13.55 18.51 9.39
N ILE A 141 13.78 17.35 10.04
CA ILE A 141 15.01 16.56 9.92
C ILE A 141 14.63 15.08 9.79
N VAL A 142 15.34 14.34 8.97
CA VAL A 142 15.17 12.89 8.81
C VAL A 142 16.41 12.16 9.30
N ILE A 143 16.22 11.24 10.25
CA ILE A 143 17.28 10.32 10.69
C ILE A 143 17.12 9.00 9.96
N ILE A 144 18.17 8.56 9.30
CA ILE A 144 18.22 7.25 8.65
C ILE A 144 19.11 6.32 9.46
N VAL A 145 18.50 5.29 10.05
CA VAL A 145 19.21 4.30 10.85
C VAL A 145 19.70 3.18 9.95
N VAL A 146 21.00 2.93 9.97
CA VAL A 146 21.67 1.86 9.22
C VAL A 146 22.45 0.99 10.19
N ALA A 147 22.23 -0.32 10.16
CA ALA A 147 23.00 -1.23 10.99
C ALA A 147 24.41 -1.43 10.41
N ALA A 148 25.43 -1.28 11.23
CA ALA A 148 26.83 -1.36 10.82
C ALA A 148 27.25 -2.76 10.34
N ASP A 149 26.54 -3.80 10.77
CA ASP A 149 26.76 -5.20 10.38
C ASP A 149 26.07 -5.59 9.07
N ASP A 150 24.93 -4.97 8.75
CA ASP A 150 24.11 -5.33 7.58
C ASP A 150 24.40 -4.43 6.35
N GLY A 151 24.72 -3.13 6.57
CA GLY A 151 24.96 -2.15 5.50
C GLY A 151 23.69 -1.55 4.93
N VAL A 152 23.76 -1.05 3.69
CA VAL A 152 22.63 -0.37 3.01
C VAL A 152 21.66 -1.37 2.40
N MET A 153 20.43 -1.34 2.86
CA MET A 153 19.36 -2.23 2.41
C MET A 153 18.34 -1.48 1.53
N PRO A 154 17.49 -2.16 0.73
CA PRO A 154 16.55 -1.50 -0.19
C PRO A 154 15.64 -0.45 0.46
N GLN A 155 15.17 -0.70 1.69
CA GLN A 155 14.33 0.24 2.43
C GLN A 155 15.13 1.47 2.94
N THR A 156 16.44 1.34 3.11
CA THR A 156 17.34 2.47 3.38
C THR A 156 17.41 3.40 2.17
N ILE A 157 17.53 2.84 0.98
CA ILE A 157 17.54 3.60 -0.28
C ILE A 157 16.19 4.33 -0.47
N GLU A 158 15.08 3.65 -0.21
CA GLU A 158 13.74 4.26 -0.25
C GLU A 158 13.63 5.42 0.76
N ALA A 159 14.14 5.25 1.97
CA ALA A 159 14.15 6.30 3.00
C ALA A 159 14.95 7.54 2.55
N ILE A 160 16.11 7.35 1.91
CA ILE A 160 16.92 8.43 1.33
C ILE A 160 16.11 9.17 0.24
N GLN A 161 15.41 8.44 -0.63
CA GLN A 161 14.59 9.05 -1.68
C GLN A 161 13.44 9.89 -1.10
N HIS A 162 12.78 9.41 -0.04
CA HIS A 162 11.72 10.17 0.63
C HIS A 162 12.26 11.43 1.32
N ALA A 163 13.40 11.36 1.99
CA ALA A 163 14.04 12.51 2.60
C ALA A 163 14.46 13.55 1.55
N LYS A 164 15.07 13.13 0.46
CA LYS A 164 15.42 14.02 -0.67
C LYS A 164 14.19 14.66 -1.33
N ALA A 165 13.10 13.89 -1.49
CA ALA A 165 11.86 14.39 -2.08
C ALA A 165 11.12 15.41 -1.19
N SER A 166 11.38 15.42 0.11
CA SER A 166 10.85 16.41 1.07
C SER A 166 11.80 17.57 1.33
N GLU A 167 13.00 17.54 0.73
CA GLU A 167 14.07 18.53 0.94
C GLU A 167 14.52 18.65 2.41
N ALA A 168 14.25 17.61 3.21
CA ALA A 168 14.63 17.57 4.61
C ALA A 168 16.10 17.14 4.74
N PRO A 169 16.91 17.82 5.57
CA PRO A 169 18.27 17.40 5.87
C PRO A 169 18.30 16.03 6.50
N ILE A 170 19.34 15.27 6.16
CA ILE A 170 19.50 13.87 6.55
C ILE A 170 20.62 13.77 7.59
N ILE A 171 20.36 13.02 8.66
CA ILE A 171 21.40 12.58 9.62
C ILE A 171 21.44 11.05 9.54
N ILE A 172 22.62 10.48 9.42
CA ILE A 172 22.81 9.02 9.41
C ILE A 172 23.20 8.53 10.81
N ALA A 173 22.37 7.64 11.36
CA ALA A 173 22.69 6.93 12.60
C ALA A 173 23.19 5.53 12.26
N VAL A 174 24.51 5.32 12.32
CA VAL A 174 25.13 4.00 12.12
C VAL A 174 25.02 3.22 13.42
N ASN A 175 24.04 2.32 13.49
CA ASN A 175 23.66 1.58 14.69
C ASN A 175 24.36 0.24 14.81
N LYS A 176 24.23 -0.41 15.98
CA LYS A 176 24.84 -1.70 16.33
C LYS A 176 26.37 -1.65 16.38
N MET A 177 26.94 -0.52 16.78
CA MET A 177 28.39 -0.35 16.93
C MET A 177 29.01 -1.26 18.02
N ASP A 178 28.17 -1.87 18.85
CA ASP A 178 28.58 -2.84 19.88
C ASP A 178 28.94 -4.22 19.32
N LYS A 179 28.65 -4.51 18.04
CA LYS A 179 28.96 -5.80 17.41
C LYS A 179 30.38 -5.83 16.87
N GLU A 180 31.05 -6.99 17.00
CA GLU A 180 32.39 -7.22 16.45
C GLU A 180 32.43 -7.16 14.91
N THR A 181 31.30 -7.40 14.26
CA THR A 181 31.12 -7.34 12.80
C THR A 181 30.75 -5.95 12.28
N ALA A 182 30.74 -4.93 13.14
CA ALA A 182 30.40 -3.58 12.75
C ALA A 182 31.47 -2.97 11.82
N ASP A 183 31.05 -2.53 10.63
CA ASP A 183 31.91 -1.89 9.63
C ASP A 183 31.28 -0.55 9.17
N PRO A 184 31.56 0.54 9.89
CA PRO A 184 31.00 1.86 9.56
C PRO A 184 31.59 2.44 8.25
N ASP A 185 32.81 2.09 7.86
CA ASP A 185 33.44 2.60 6.64
C ASP A 185 32.80 1.99 5.39
N ARG A 186 32.39 0.74 5.47
CA ARG A 186 31.57 0.10 4.44
C ARG A 186 30.24 0.83 4.28
N VAL A 187 29.55 1.13 5.38
CA VAL A 187 28.26 1.87 5.35
C VAL A 187 28.43 3.25 4.70
N LYS A 188 29.50 4.02 5.07
CA LYS A 188 29.81 5.31 4.44
C LYS A 188 30.03 5.16 2.92
N THR A 189 30.76 4.13 2.51
CA THR A 189 31.03 3.87 1.08
C THR A 189 29.75 3.51 0.31
N GLU A 190 28.90 2.66 0.87
CA GLU A 190 27.64 2.26 0.24
C GLU A 190 26.67 3.45 0.14
N LEU A 191 26.54 4.29 1.18
CA LEU A 191 25.69 5.48 1.18
C LEU A 191 26.17 6.56 0.20
N SER A 192 27.46 6.71 0.01
CA SER A 192 28.03 7.67 -0.94
C SER A 192 27.62 7.37 -2.40
N GLN A 193 27.33 6.10 -2.74
CA GLN A 193 26.81 5.70 -4.05
C GLN A 193 25.36 6.23 -4.30
N HIS A 194 24.68 6.64 -3.24
CA HIS A 194 23.34 7.24 -3.29
C HIS A 194 23.34 8.74 -3.01
N ASP A 195 24.47 9.43 -3.25
CA ASP A 195 24.66 10.86 -3.01
C ASP A 195 24.39 11.29 -1.54
N VAL A 196 24.76 10.44 -0.59
CA VAL A 196 24.77 10.72 0.85
C VAL A 196 26.22 10.68 1.29
N ILE A 197 26.86 11.85 1.25
CA ILE A 197 28.31 11.99 1.44
C ILE A 197 28.58 12.52 2.86
N PRO A 198 29.42 11.83 3.67
CA PRO A 198 29.74 12.30 5.01
C PRO A 198 30.53 13.62 5.00
N GLU A 199 30.38 14.42 6.05
CA GLU A 199 31.13 15.66 6.24
C GLU A 199 32.65 15.44 6.18
N ASP A 200 33.16 14.33 6.72
CA ASP A 200 34.57 13.94 6.67
C ASP A 200 35.13 13.81 5.23
N TRP A 201 34.25 13.53 4.26
CA TRP A 201 34.59 13.39 2.84
C TRP A 201 34.20 14.62 2.01
N GLY A 202 33.85 15.73 2.69
CA GLY A 202 33.47 17.00 2.06
C GLY A 202 32.03 17.08 1.63
N GLY A 203 31.14 16.24 2.17
CA GLY A 203 29.69 16.31 2.03
C GLY A 203 29.06 17.19 3.10
N ASP A 204 27.74 17.10 3.19
CA ASP A 204 26.88 17.89 4.09
C ASP A 204 26.08 17.02 5.08
N VAL A 205 26.30 15.70 5.08
CA VAL A 205 25.54 14.76 5.89
C VAL A 205 26.34 14.34 7.13
N GLN A 206 25.72 14.48 8.30
CA GLN A 206 26.29 14.06 9.57
C GLN A 206 26.12 12.54 9.77
N PHE A 207 27.18 11.87 10.20
CA PHE A 207 27.21 10.45 10.51
C PHE A 207 27.51 10.23 11.99
N CYS A 208 26.50 9.77 12.74
CA CYS A 208 26.62 9.45 14.15
C CYS A 208 26.76 7.94 14.36
N HIS A 209 27.77 7.52 15.08
CA HIS A 209 28.00 6.12 15.42
C HIS A 209 27.32 5.78 16.74
N VAL A 210 26.28 4.95 16.71
CA VAL A 210 25.42 4.71 17.87
C VAL A 210 25.27 3.21 18.17
N SER A 211 24.94 2.90 19.42
CA SER A 211 24.44 1.59 19.81
C SER A 211 23.19 1.77 20.67
N ALA A 212 22.05 1.44 20.12
CA ALA A 212 20.76 1.43 20.83
C ALA A 212 20.77 0.52 22.07
N LYS A 213 21.62 -0.53 22.06
CA LYS A 213 21.72 -1.50 23.15
C LYS A 213 22.53 -0.99 24.33
N THR A 214 23.64 -0.30 24.07
CA THR A 214 24.59 0.15 25.11
C THR A 214 24.43 1.62 25.47
N GLY A 215 23.70 2.40 24.66
CA GLY A 215 23.57 3.85 24.81
C GLY A 215 24.73 4.65 24.21
N LEU A 216 25.71 3.99 23.60
CA LEU A 216 26.88 4.64 23.00
C LEU A 216 26.44 5.61 21.90
N GLY A 217 26.97 6.85 21.92
CA GLY A 217 26.79 7.86 20.87
C GLY A 217 25.38 8.46 20.75
N ILE A 218 24.47 8.17 21.67
CA ILE A 218 23.09 8.68 21.61
C ILE A 218 23.05 10.16 21.95
N ASP A 219 23.80 10.61 22.95
CA ASP A 219 23.89 12.03 23.30
C ASP A 219 24.47 12.85 22.13
N GLU A 220 25.51 12.32 21.46
CA GLU A 220 26.10 12.92 20.26
C GLU A 220 25.09 13.02 19.10
N LEU A 221 24.22 12.01 18.93
CA LEU A 221 23.14 12.06 17.95
C LEU A 221 22.11 13.15 18.29
N LEU A 222 21.71 13.27 19.56
CA LEU A 222 20.79 14.32 20.01
C LEU A 222 21.37 15.71 19.84
N ASP A 223 22.66 15.90 20.16
CA ASP A 223 23.38 17.17 19.94
C ASP A 223 23.46 17.52 18.44
N SER A 224 23.69 16.53 17.57
CA SER A 224 23.70 16.72 16.11
C SER A 224 22.33 17.16 15.57
N ILE A 225 21.24 16.62 16.12
CA ILE A 225 19.87 17.03 15.76
C ILE A 225 19.64 18.49 16.17
N LEU A 226 20.01 18.86 17.39
CA LEU A 226 19.82 20.22 17.90
C LEU A 226 20.68 21.23 17.13
N LEU A 227 21.93 20.87 16.83
CA LEU A 227 22.80 21.71 16.00
C LEU A 227 22.21 21.95 14.61
N GLN A 228 21.71 20.87 13.97
CA GLN A 228 21.05 20.99 12.68
C GLN A 228 19.78 21.86 12.76
N SER A 229 19.03 21.76 13.86
CA SER A 229 17.84 22.60 14.07
C SER A 229 18.15 24.09 14.24
N GLU A 230 19.31 24.42 14.85
CA GLU A 230 19.80 25.80 14.95
C GLU A 230 20.18 26.33 13.56
N VAL A 231 20.84 25.52 12.73
CA VAL A 231 21.20 25.92 11.35
C VAL A 231 19.95 26.19 10.50
N LEU A 232 18.87 25.45 10.75
CA LEU A 232 17.59 25.62 10.05
C LEU A 232 16.78 26.85 10.55
N GLU A 233 17.17 27.49 11.67
CA GLU A 233 16.45 28.62 12.26
C GLU A 233 14.94 28.35 12.42
N LEU A 234 14.56 27.19 12.99
CA LEU A 234 13.18 26.78 13.10
C LEU A 234 12.36 27.70 13.99
N THR A 235 11.41 28.42 13.40
CA THR A 235 10.51 29.35 14.11
C THR A 235 9.05 28.99 13.91
N ALA A 236 8.19 29.45 14.83
CA ALA A 236 6.73 29.37 14.69
C ALA A 236 6.06 30.52 15.45
N ILE A 237 4.90 30.94 14.99
CA ILE A 237 4.06 31.93 15.67
C ILE A 237 3.17 31.18 16.68
N VAL A 238 3.36 31.45 17.97
CA VAL A 238 2.62 30.79 19.06
C VAL A 238 1.23 31.37 19.29
N ASP A 239 1.10 32.70 19.19
CA ASP A 239 -0.13 33.44 19.46
C ASP A 239 -1.14 33.44 18.29
N LYS A 240 -1.08 32.43 17.42
CA LYS A 240 -1.95 32.22 16.27
C LYS A 240 -2.90 31.06 16.55
N MET A 241 -4.01 31.01 15.82
CA MET A 241 -4.85 29.80 15.80
C MET A 241 -4.05 28.61 15.27
N ALA A 242 -4.14 27.48 15.97
CA ALA A 242 -3.31 26.33 15.67
C ALA A 242 -3.58 25.77 14.27
N SER A 243 -2.49 25.37 13.64
CA SER A 243 -2.50 24.51 12.46
C SER A 243 -1.48 23.39 12.64
N GLY A 244 -1.76 22.24 12.05
CA GLY A 244 -0.91 21.06 12.14
C GLY A 244 -1.36 19.97 11.18
N VAL A 245 -0.80 18.79 11.35
CA VAL A 245 -1.05 17.63 10.51
C VAL A 245 -1.53 16.46 11.36
N VAL A 246 -2.54 15.73 10.85
CA VAL A 246 -2.99 14.48 11.47
C VAL A 246 -1.93 13.41 11.18
N VAL A 247 -1.25 12.96 12.24
CA VAL A 247 -0.25 11.90 12.15
C VAL A 247 -0.94 10.55 12.00
N GLU A 248 -1.88 10.27 12.92
CA GLU A 248 -2.62 9.02 12.96
C GLU A 248 -4.02 9.24 13.53
N SER A 249 -4.97 8.36 13.19
CA SER A 249 -6.33 8.44 13.69
C SER A 249 -6.93 7.06 13.92
N LYS A 250 -7.79 6.96 14.93
CA LYS A 250 -8.43 5.71 15.34
C LYS A 250 -9.85 5.93 15.83
N LEU A 251 -10.65 4.87 15.83
CA LEU A 251 -11.98 4.86 16.44
C LEU A 251 -11.92 4.10 17.76
N ASP A 252 -11.96 4.84 18.86
CA ASP A 252 -12.01 4.24 20.21
C ASP A 252 -13.45 3.91 20.58
N LYS A 253 -13.70 2.71 21.11
CA LYS A 253 -15.03 2.20 21.43
C LYS A 253 -15.77 3.01 22.51
N GLY A 254 -15.03 3.67 23.41
CA GLY A 254 -15.59 4.46 24.52
C GLY A 254 -15.52 5.96 24.30
N ARG A 255 -14.51 6.42 23.57
CA ARG A 255 -14.18 7.85 23.38
C ARG A 255 -14.59 8.40 22.02
N GLY A 256 -14.95 7.52 21.07
CA GLY A 256 -15.27 7.88 19.70
C GLY A 256 -14.04 8.13 18.83
N PRO A 257 -14.15 9.00 17.81
CA PRO A 257 -13.01 9.37 16.96
C PRO A 257 -11.90 10.05 17.76
N VAL A 258 -10.68 9.57 17.58
CA VAL A 258 -9.46 10.09 18.19
C VAL A 258 -8.46 10.35 17.07
N ALA A 259 -7.86 11.53 17.03
CA ALA A 259 -6.80 11.86 16.10
C ALA A 259 -5.57 12.36 16.86
N THR A 260 -4.40 11.89 16.47
CA THR A 260 -3.11 12.42 16.91
C THR A 260 -2.70 13.52 15.93
N VAL A 261 -2.63 14.74 16.39
CA VAL A 261 -2.27 15.92 15.61
C VAL A 261 -0.90 16.41 16.06
N LEU A 262 0.00 16.60 15.10
CA LEU A 262 1.24 17.33 15.32
C LEU A 262 0.98 18.82 15.05
N VAL A 263 1.05 19.62 16.08
CA VAL A 263 0.88 21.08 15.95
C VAL A 263 2.13 21.65 15.28
N GLN A 264 1.96 22.39 14.19
CA GLN A 264 3.06 23.03 13.46
C GLN A 264 3.17 24.52 13.77
N GLU A 265 2.04 25.21 13.85
CA GLU A 265 1.94 26.63 14.18
C GLU A 265 0.80 26.89 15.14
N GLY A 266 0.91 27.97 15.89
CA GLY A 266 -0.12 28.40 16.83
C GLY A 266 -0.19 27.55 18.09
N THR A 267 -1.22 27.80 18.90
CA THR A 267 -1.48 27.03 20.12
C THR A 267 -2.88 26.43 20.06
N LEU A 268 -2.96 25.11 20.12
CA LEU A 268 -4.21 24.37 20.22
C LEU A 268 -4.70 24.35 21.66
N LYS A 269 -5.97 24.70 21.87
CA LYS A 269 -6.61 24.79 23.19
C LYS A 269 -7.79 23.85 23.29
N GLN A 270 -8.03 23.33 24.50
CA GLN A 270 -9.25 22.62 24.78
C GLN A 270 -10.46 23.55 24.56
N GLY A 271 -11.45 23.11 23.81
CA GLY A 271 -12.63 23.90 23.43
C GLY A 271 -12.56 24.52 22.02
N ASP A 272 -11.40 24.53 21.40
CA ASP A 272 -11.24 25.00 20.02
C ASP A 272 -12.05 24.16 19.03
N ILE A 273 -12.44 24.79 17.92
CA ILE A 273 -13.11 24.13 16.82
C ILE A 273 -12.05 23.79 15.77
N VAL A 274 -11.88 22.51 15.49
CA VAL A 274 -10.89 22.02 14.55
C VAL A 274 -11.56 21.46 13.31
N LEU A 275 -11.02 21.81 12.14
CA LEU A 275 -11.32 21.23 10.85
C LEU A 275 -10.14 20.32 10.46
N CYS A 276 -10.37 19.00 10.35
CA CYS A 276 -9.38 18.01 9.96
C CYS A 276 -9.81 17.34 8.67
N GLY A 277 -9.23 17.71 7.53
CA GLY A 277 -9.60 17.16 6.24
C GLY A 277 -11.10 17.29 5.94
N LEU A 278 -11.80 16.14 5.96
CA LEU A 278 -13.25 16.04 5.73
C LEU A 278 -14.09 16.11 7.02
N GLU A 279 -13.44 16.08 8.18
CA GLU A 279 -14.06 16.02 9.50
C GLU A 279 -13.87 17.34 10.25
N TYR A 280 -14.77 17.62 11.17
CA TYR A 280 -14.70 18.80 12.02
C TYR A 280 -15.15 18.43 13.43
N GLY A 281 -14.87 19.28 14.40
CA GLY A 281 -15.38 19.09 15.74
C GLY A 281 -14.81 20.06 16.76
N ARG A 282 -15.43 20.05 17.94
CA ARG A 282 -14.92 20.80 19.08
C ARG A 282 -14.02 19.90 19.93
N VAL A 283 -12.81 20.34 20.19
CA VAL A 283 -11.85 19.61 21.03
C VAL A 283 -12.42 19.50 22.45
N ARG A 284 -12.90 18.31 22.80
CA ARG A 284 -13.46 18.03 24.13
C ARG A 284 -12.37 17.77 25.16
N ALA A 285 -11.33 17.07 24.75
CA ALA A 285 -10.18 16.78 25.59
C ALA A 285 -8.94 16.61 24.69
N MET A 286 -7.79 16.93 25.24
CA MET A 286 -6.47 16.70 24.65
C MET A 286 -5.64 15.87 25.61
N ARG A 287 -4.81 14.99 25.05
CA ARG A 287 -3.87 14.16 25.79
C ARG A 287 -2.50 14.18 25.15
N ASP A 288 -1.47 14.14 25.97
CA ASP A 288 -0.12 13.90 25.49
C ASP A 288 0.09 12.42 25.12
N GLU A 289 1.26 12.07 24.64
CA GLU A 289 1.65 10.69 24.27
C GLU A 289 1.65 9.72 25.46
N ASN A 290 1.74 10.23 26.71
CA ASN A 290 1.67 9.46 27.93
C ASN A 290 0.21 9.25 28.42
N GLY A 291 -0.77 9.78 27.68
CA GLY A 291 -2.19 9.72 28.01
C GLY A 291 -2.64 10.71 29.08
N LYS A 292 -1.77 11.64 29.52
CA LYS A 292 -2.08 12.69 30.50
C LYS A 292 -2.89 13.79 29.81
N THR A 293 -3.94 14.26 30.48
CA THR A 293 -4.75 15.36 29.95
C THR A 293 -4.00 16.69 30.00
N ILE A 294 -3.93 17.38 28.86
CA ILE A 294 -3.35 18.70 28.71
C ILE A 294 -4.41 19.70 28.23
N GLN A 295 -4.23 20.97 28.52
CA GLN A 295 -5.17 22.05 28.14
C GLN A 295 -4.67 22.86 26.95
N LEU A 296 -3.37 22.88 26.72
CA LEU A 296 -2.70 23.65 25.69
C LEU A 296 -1.64 22.78 25.01
N ALA A 297 -1.52 22.91 23.70
CA ALA A 297 -0.44 22.30 22.92
C ALA A 297 0.12 23.35 21.96
N GLY A 298 1.40 23.68 22.12
CA GLY A 298 2.13 24.59 21.26
C GLY A 298 2.72 23.93 20.01
N PRO A 299 3.49 24.67 19.23
CA PRO A 299 4.19 24.14 18.06
C PRO A 299 5.11 22.96 18.40
N SER A 300 5.26 22.03 17.46
CA SER A 300 6.04 20.80 17.55
C SER A 300 5.58 19.79 18.60
N ILE A 301 4.44 19.99 19.25
CA ILE A 301 3.90 19.07 20.25
C ILE A 301 2.87 18.14 19.60
N PRO A 302 3.04 16.81 19.66
CA PRO A 302 2.03 15.86 19.25
C PRO A 302 0.95 15.75 20.32
N VAL A 303 -0.31 15.75 19.92
CA VAL A 303 -1.44 15.70 20.86
C VAL A 303 -2.58 14.83 20.33
N GLU A 304 -3.10 13.93 21.16
CA GLU A 304 -4.35 13.24 20.88
C GLU A 304 -5.54 14.17 21.17
N ILE A 305 -6.37 14.40 20.15
CA ILE A 305 -7.60 15.19 20.26
C ILE A 305 -8.85 14.31 20.21
N LEU A 306 -9.83 14.66 21.01
CA LEU A 306 -11.14 13.99 21.07
C LEU A 306 -12.25 14.99 20.76
N GLY A 307 -13.31 14.53 20.10
CA GLY A 307 -14.50 15.35 19.83
C GLY A 307 -14.75 15.66 18.36
N LEU A 308 -14.02 15.03 17.44
CA LEU A 308 -14.26 15.12 16.01
C LEU A 308 -15.56 14.41 15.60
N SER A 309 -16.15 14.80 14.47
CA SER A 309 -17.35 14.21 13.87
C SER A 309 -17.12 12.79 13.32
N GLY A 310 -15.92 12.50 12.88
CA GLY A 310 -15.48 11.22 12.33
C GLY A 310 -13.98 11.04 12.45
N VAL A 311 -13.46 9.97 11.88
CA VAL A 311 -12.03 9.64 11.86
C VAL A 311 -11.41 10.31 10.63
N PRO A 312 -10.54 11.33 10.78
CA PRO A 312 -9.87 11.99 9.65
C PRO A 312 -8.86 11.04 9.00
N GLN A 313 -8.44 11.35 7.78
CA GLN A 313 -7.35 10.61 7.15
C GLN A 313 -6.01 11.04 7.74
N SER A 314 -5.10 10.07 7.86
CA SER A 314 -3.73 10.41 8.26
C SER A 314 -3.07 11.25 7.16
N GLY A 315 -2.40 12.34 7.55
CA GLY A 315 -1.85 13.35 6.65
C GLY A 315 -2.80 14.50 6.31
N ASP A 316 -4.05 14.48 6.79
CA ASP A 316 -4.96 15.61 6.65
C ASP A 316 -4.44 16.82 7.44
N GLU A 317 -4.64 18.02 6.88
CA GLU A 317 -4.37 19.26 7.60
C GLU A 317 -5.44 19.47 8.70
N ALA A 318 -4.98 19.71 9.90
CA ALA A 318 -5.79 20.07 11.05
C ALA A 318 -5.68 21.57 11.30
N THR A 319 -6.80 22.27 11.28
CA THR A 319 -6.82 23.74 11.38
C THR A 319 -7.87 24.20 12.38
N VAL A 320 -7.47 25.06 13.31
CA VAL A 320 -8.42 25.75 14.22
C VAL A 320 -9.16 26.84 13.46
N VAL A 321 -10.48 26.90 13.66
CA VAL A 321 -11.36 27.89 13.06
C VAL A 321 -12.24 28.54 14.14
N LYS A 322 -12.70 29.78 13.91
CA LYS A 322 -13.49 30.54 14.89
C LYS A 322 -14.95 30.09 14.99
N ASP A 323 -15.52 29.61 13.89
CA ASP A 323 -16.96 29.33 13.78
C ASP A 323 -17.23 27.87 13.37
N GLU A 324 -17.95 27.16 14.23
CA GLU A 324 -18.34 25.76 14.01
C GLU A 324 -19.26 25.59 12.78
N LYS A 325 -20.11 26.59 12.47
CA LYS A 325 -20.96 26.52 11.28
C LYS A 325 -20.14 26.58 10.01
N LYS A 326 -19.14 27.48 9.95
CA LYS A 326 -18.21 27.56 8.81
C LYS A 326 -17.39 26.28 8.67
N ALA A 327 -16.87 25.72 9.78
CA ALA A 327 -16.16 24.45 9.77
C ALA A 327 -17.03 23.34 9.16
N ARG A 328 -18.28 23.23 9.60
CA ARG A 328 -19.24 22.25 9.10
C ARG A 328 -19.53 22.44 7.60
N GLU A 329 -19.74 23.67 7.15
CA GLU A 329 -20.00 23.97 5.73
C GLU A 329 -18.82 23.53 4.85
N VAL A 330 -17.59 23.85 5.24
CA VAL A 330 -16.39 23.45 4.52
C VAL A 330 -16.23 21.93 4.52
N ALA A 331 -16.42 21.26 5.67
CA ALA A 331 -16.35 19.82 5.77
C ALA A 331 -17.37 19.12 4.85
N LEU A 332 -18.63 19.57 4.87
CA LEU A 332 -19.68 19.03 4.01
C LEU A 332 -19.41 19.29 2.51
N TYR A 333 -18.86 20.45 2.17
CA TYR A 333 -18.45 20.76 0.81
C TYR A 333 -17.33 19.83 0.34
N ARG A 334 -16.28 19.64 1.15
CA ARG A 334 -15.18 18.71 0.86
C ARG A 334 -15.67 17.27 0.72
N GLN A 335 -16.56 16.81 1.63
CA GLN A 335 -17.17 15.47 1.57
C GLN A 335 -17.99 15.29 0.28
N GLY A 336 -18.76 16.29 -0.15
CA GLY A 336 -19.51 16.28 -1.41
C GLY A 336 -18.58 16.12 -2.61
N LYS A 337 -17.56 16.98 -2.71
CA LYS A 337 -16.55 16.93 -3.78
C LYS A 337 -15.80 15.59 -3.83
N PHE A 338 -15.39 15.08 -2.67
CA PHE A 338 -14.74 13.78 -2.57
C PHE A 338 -15.62 12.63 -3.06
N ARG A 339 -16.92 12.64 -2.67
CA ARG A 339 -17.89 11.65 -3.13
C ARG A 339 -18.09 11.71 -4.64
N ASP A 340 -18.20 12.91 -5.21
CA ASP A 340 -18.40 13.09 -6.66
C ASP A 340 -17.18 12.59 -7.46
N VAL A 341 -15.96 12.89 -7.00
CA VAL A 341 -14.72 12.38 -7.59
C VAL A 341 -14.64 10.84 -7.48
N LYS A 342 -15.02 10.28 -6.33
CA LYS A 342 -15.04 8.82 -6.13
C LYS A 342 -16.03 8.13 -7.05
N LEU A 343 -17.25 8.69 -7.20
CA LEU A 343 -18.27 8.18 -8.11
C LEU A 343 -17.83 8.27 -9.58
N ALA A 344 -17.21 9.36 -9.99
CA ALA A 344 -16.67 9.52 -11.34
C ALA A 344 -15.58 8.48 -11.65
N ARG A 345 -14.65 8.23 -10.71
CA ARG A 345 -13.64 7.18 -10.84
C ARG A 345 -14.25 5.78 -10.94
N GLN A 346 -15.27 5.50 -10.12
CA GLN A 346 -15.96 4.21 -10.15
C GLN A 346 -16.72 3.99 -11.48
N GLN A 347 -17.33 5.04 -12.02
CA GLN A 347 -18.00 4.96 -13.33
C GLN A 347 -17.00 4.70 -14.46
N LYS A 348 -15.85 5.40 -14.45
CA LYS A 348 -14.78 5.17 -15.42
C LYS A 348 -14.24 3.75 -15.34
N SER A 349 -13.93 3.26 -14.14
CA SER A 349 -13.47 1.90 -13.89
C SER A 349 -14.49 0.83 -14.31
N LYS A 350 -15.79 1.06 -14.09
CA LYS A 350 -16.86 0.15 -14.55
C LYS A 350 -16.92 0.06 -16.07
N LEU A 351 -16.77 1.19 -16.78
CA LEU A 351 -16.74 1.21 -18.24
C LEU A 351 -15.50 0.49 -18.79
N GLU A 352 -14.33 0.76 -18.23
CA GLU A 352 -13.08 0.08 -18.60
C GLU A 352 -13.16 -1.43 -18.36
N ASN A 353 -13.68 -1.87 -17.20
CA ASN A 353 -13.89 -3.29 -16.90
C ASN A 353 -14.94 -3.94 -17.80
N MET A 354 -16.00 -3.22 -18.22
CA MET A 354 -17.01 -3.75 -19.14
C MET A 354 -16.43 -4.00 -20.52
N PHE A 355 -15.51 -3.16 -20.98
CA PHE A 355 -14.80 -3.39 -22.25
C PHE A 355 -13.73 -4.49 -22.13
N ALA A 356 -13.01 -4.57 -21.02
CA ALA A 356 -12.05 -5.63 -20.75
C ALA A 356 -12.71 -7.01 -20.67
N ASN A 357 -13.82 -7.14 -19.95
CA ASN A 357 -14.58 -8.40 -19.82
C ASN A 357 -15.22 -8.89 -21.14
N MET A 358 -15.34 -8.02 -22.16
CA MET A 358 -15.77 -8.44 -23.50
C MET A 358 -14.64 -9.03 -24.34
N SER A 359 -13.39 -8.82 -23.97
CA SER A 359 -12.20 -9.23 -24.73
C SER A 359 -11.37 -10.32 -24.03
N GLU A 360 -11.50 -10.48 -22.73
CA GLU A 360 -10.71 -11.43 -21.91
C GLU A 360 -11.67 -12.32 -21.10
N GLY A 361 -11.29 -13.58 -20.86
CA GLY A 361 -12.09 -14.59 -20.14
C GLY A 361 -12.48 -14.15 -18.72
N GLU A 362 -13.21 -15.01 -18.00
CA GLU A 362 -13.67 -14.75 -16.64
C GLU A 362 -12.50 -14.46 -15.69
N VAL A 363 -12.38 -13.20 -15.24
CA VAL A 363 -11.43 -12.79 -14.23
C VAL A 363 -11.98 -13.18 -12.86
N SER A 364 -11.24 -13.95 -12.09
CA SER A 364 -11.62 -14.31 -10.72
C SER A 364 -11.45 -13.10 -9.79
N GLU A 365 -12.45 -12.80 -8.95
CA GLU A 365 -12.38 -11.72 -7.95
C GLU A 365 -12.31 -12.28 -6.54
N VAL A 366 -11.37 -11.79 -5.73
CA VAL A 366 -11.32 -12.01 -4.28
C VAL A 366 -11.89 -10.77 -3.60
N ASN A 367 -13.09 -10.88 -3.07
CA ASN A 367 -13.74 -9.79 -2.34
C ASN A 367 -13.29 -9.78 -0.88
N VAL A 368 -12.91 -8.61 -0.38
CA VAL A 368 -12.41 -8.41 0.99
C VAL A 368 -13.14 -7.26 1.66
N VAL A 369 -13.59 -7.49 2.90
CA VAL A 369 -14.02 -6.45 3.85
C VAL A 369 -12.90 -6.29 4.88
N LEU A 370 -12.26 -5.13 4.91
CA LEU A 370 -11.08 -4.85 5.74
C LEU A 370 -11.41 -3.93 6.89
N LYS A 371 -11.06 -4.34 8.11
CA LYS A 371 -11.13 -3.51 9.32
C LYS A 371 -9.77 -3.45 10.00
N SER A 372 -9.37 -2.25 10.40
CA SER A 372 -8.11 -1.99 11.09
C SER A 372 -8.32 -1.15 12.35
N ASP A 373 -7.36 -1.18 13.24
CA ASP A 373 -7.33 -0.36 14.47
C ASP A 373 -7.09 1.13 14.18
N VAL A 374 -6.23 1.44 13.20
CA VAL A 374 -5.87 2.82 12.83
C VAL A 374 -5.96 3.04 11.32
N GLN A 375 -6.07 4.32 10.93
CA GLN A 375 -6.27 4.71 9.54
C GLN A 375 -5.05 4.44 8.65
N GLY A 376 -3.84 4.67 9.16
CA GLY A 376 -2.62 4.42 8.40
C GLY A 376 -2.40 2.94 8.09
N SER A 377 -2.67 2.04 9.05
CA SER A 377 -2.62 0.59 8.79
C SER A 377 -3.67 0.16 7.77
N LEU A 378 -4.89 0.74 7.82
CA LEU A 378 -5.94 0.49 6.84
C LEU A 378 -5.48 0.85 5.42
N GLU A 379 -4.87 2.02 5.24
CA GLU A 379 -4.33 2.50 3.98
C GLU A 379 -3.22 1.56 3.46
N ALA A 380 -2.23 1.25 4.31
CA ALA A 380 -1.11 0.39 3.94
C ALA A 380 -1.53 -1.02 3.51
N ILE A 381 -2.47 -1.63 4.25
CA ILE A 381 -3.01 -2.95 3.93
C ILE A 381 -3.80 -2.88 2.61
N SER A 382 -4.65 -1.87 2.45
CA SER A 382 -5.45 -1.69 1.23
C SER A 382 -4.56 -1.57 -0.01
N ASP A 383 -3.53 -0.74 0.05
CA ASP A 383 -2.58 -0.54 -1.04
C ASP A 383 -1.79 -1.83 -1.36
N SER A 384 -1.36 -2.54 -0.31
CA SER A 384 -0.64 -3.80 -0.47
C SER A 384 -1.50 -4.88 -1.12
N LEU A 385 -2.75 -5.01 -0.69
CA LEU A 385 -3.70 -5.96 -1.26
C LEU A 385 -4.04 -5.64 -2.72
N LEU A 386 -4.23 -4.37 -3.06
CA LEU A 386 -4.50 -3.96 -4.45
C LEU A 386 -3.31 -4.23 -5.37
N LYS A 387 -2.07 -4.10 -4.89
CA LYS A 387 -0.84 -4.43 -5.64
C LYS A 387 -0.68 -5.93 -5.93
N LEU A 388 -1.33 -6.82 -5.18
CA LEU A 388 -1.33 -8.26 -5.45
C LEU A 388 -2.18 -8.63 -6.67
N SER A 389 -3.06 -7.76 -7.13
CA SER A 389 -3.95 -8.02 -8.26
C SER A 389 -3.16 -8.31 -9.53
N THR A 390 -3.55 -9.38 -10.23
CA THR A 390 -3.01 -9.79 -11.54
C THR A 390 -4.11 -9.68 -12.60
N ASP A 391 -3.78 -9.97 -13.86
CA ASP A 391 -4.77 -9.97 -14.95
C ASP A 391 -5.80 -11.09 -14.80
N GLU A 392 -5.43 -12.22 -14.17
CA GLU A 392 -6.29 -13.40 -13.98
C GLU A 392 -7.12 -13.34 -12.66
N VAL A 393 -6.54 -12.78 -11.59
CA VAL A 393 -7.17 -12.71 -10.25
C VAL A 393 -7.03 -11.30 -9.69
N LYS A 394 -8.16 -10.66 -9.38
CA LYS A 394 -8.19 -9.30 -8.83
C LYS A 394 -8.67 -9.29 -7.38
N VAL A 395 -7.99 -8.55 -6.53
CA VAL A 395 -8.45 -8.25 -5.17
C VAL A 395 -9.36 -7.03 -5.20
N LYS A 396 -10.56 -7.16 -4.65
CA LYS A 396 -11.54 -6.09 -4.57
C LYS A 396 -11.92 -5.81 -3.13
N ILE A 397 -11.57 -4.63 -2.65
CA ILE A 397 -11.98 -4.18 -1.32
C ILE A 397 -13.40 -3.64 -1.42
N VAL A 398 -14.37 -4.43 -0.94
CA VAL A 398 -15.79 -4.10 -0.97
C VAL A 398 -16.14 -3.09 0.11
N GLY A 399 -15.52 -3.23 1.27
CA GLY A 399 -15.67 -2.32 2.39
C GLY A 399 -14.39 -2.20 3.20
N SER A 400 -14.10 -1.01 3.68
CA SER A 400 -12.95 -0.75 4.55
C SER A 400 -13.31 0.28 5.60
N GLY A 401 -12.70 0.15 6.78
CA GLY A 401 -12.94 1.11 7.85
C GLY A 401 -12.09 0.85 9.09
N VAL A 402 -12.04 1.87 9.95
CA VAL A 402 -11.32 1.84 11.22
C VAL A 402 -12.25 1.43 12.36
N GLY A 403 -11.74 0.69 13.32
CA GLY A 403 -12.45 0.20 14.49
C GLY A 403 -12.88 -1.26 14.39
N GLY A 404 -13.65 -1.74 15.36
CA GLY A 404 -14.12 -3.12 15.44
C GLY A 404 -15.03 -3.52 14.26
N ILE A 405 -15.10 -4.82 13.99
CA ILE A 405 -15.99 -5.38 12.97
C ILE A 405 -17.43 -5.35 13.51
N THR A 406 -18.33 -4.68 12.78
CA THR A 406 -19.74 -4.49 13.15
C THR A 406 -20.66 -5.43 12.38
N GLU A 407 -21.91 -5.53 12.82
CA GLU A 407 -22.97 -6.29 12.14
C GLU A 407 -23.14 -5.85 10.67
N THR A 408 -23.05 -4.54 10.42
CA THR A 408 -23.15 -3.97 9.06
C THR A 408 -22.02 -4.48 8.15
N ASP A 409 -20.79 -4.58 8.66
CA ASP A 409 -19.63 -5.12 7.92
C ASP A 409 -19.84 -6.62 7.59
N ALA A 410 -20.35 -7.39 8.56
CA ALA A 410 -20.66 -8.80 8.37
C ALA A 410 -21.77 -8.99 7.31
N THR A 411 -22.84 -8.19 7.36
CA THR A 411 -23.93 -8.23 6.38
C THR A 411 -23.44 -7.86 4.97
N LEU A 412 -22.55 -6.86 4.87
CA LEU A 412 -21.92 -6.49 3.60
C LEU A 412 -21.07 -7.63 3.04
N ALA A 413 -20.31 -8.30 3.89
CA ALA A 413 -19.49 -9.45 3.50
C ALA A 413 -20.35 -10.61 3.00
N ALA A 414 -21.47 -10.94 3.69
CA ALA A 414 -22.43 -11.93 3.24
C ALA A 414 -22.99 -11.60 1.85
N ALA A 415 -23.45 -10.35 1.65
CA ALA A 415 -24.05 -9.90 0.39
C ALA A 415 -23.06 -9.91 -0.80
N SER A 416 -21.77 -9.75 -0.54
CA SER A 416 -20.73 -9.69 -1.57
C SER A 416 -19.84 -10.93 -1.64
N ASN A 417 -20.16 -11.98 -0.90
CA ASN A 417 -19.33 -13.18 -0.76
C ASN A 417 -17.86 -12.84 -0.48
N ALA A 418 -17.65 -11.97 0.51
CA ALA A 418 -16.34 -11.42 0.83
C ALA A 418 -15.76 -12.06 2.10
N ILE A 419 -14.43 -12.15 2.13
CA ILE A 419 -13.68 -12.53 3.32
C ILE A 419 -13.61 -11.31 4.25
N VAL A 420 -13.88 -11.50 5.54
CA VAL A 420 -13.73 -10.43 6.54
C VAL A 420 -12.36 -10.53 7.19
N VAL A 421 -11.60 -9.47 7.05
CA VAL A 421 -10.24 -9.35 7.59
C VAL A 421 -10.20 -8.30 8.69
N GLY A 422 -9.83 -8.70 9.89
CA GLY A 422 -9.61 -7.81 11.04
C GLY A 422 -8.13 -7.69 11.40
N PHE A 423 -7.56 -6.51 11.22
CA PHE A 423 -6.19 -6.20 11.62
C PHE A 423 -6.17 -5.49 12.97
N ASN A 424 -5.61 -6.13 14.00
CA ASN A 424 -5.59 -5.71 15.41
C ASN A 424 -6.98 -5.44 16.01
N VAL A 425 -8.07 -5.80 15.34
CA VAL A 425 -9.45 -5.57 15.78
C VAL A 425 -10.20 -6.90 15.92
N ARG A 426 -11.34 -6.85 16.60
CA ARG A 426 -12.18 -8.03 16.81
C ARG A 426 -13.64 -7.72 16.43
N ALA A 427 -14.40 -8.75 16.07
CA ALA A 427 -15.83 -8.66 15.83
C ALA A 427 -16.61 -8.48 17.13
N ASP A 428 -17.63 -7.63 17.11
CA ASP A 428 -18.58 -7.50 18.21
C ASP A 428 -19.51 -8.74 18.30
N ALA A 429 -20.34 -8.80 19.34
CA ALA A 429 -21.21 -9.95 19.58
C ALA A 429 -22.29 -10.10 18.50
N ALA A 430 -22.78 -9.00 17.92
CA ALA A 430 -23.78 -8.99 16.85
C ALA A 430 -23.17 -9.48 15.53
N ALA A 431 -22.00 -8.92 15.17
CA ALA A 431 -21.25 -9.34 13.98
C ALA A 431 -20.92 -10.84 14.02
N ARG A 432 -20.46 -11.38 15.17
CA ARG A 432 -20.14 -12.80 15.29
C ARG A 432 -21.34 -13.70 14.99
N LYS A 433 -22.53 -13.34 15.46
CA LYS A 433 -23.75 -14.11 15.17
C LYS A 433 -24.06 -14.15 13.67
N VAL A 434 -23.92 -13.00 12.97
CA VAL A 434 -24.13 -12.96 11.51
C VAL A 434 -23.08 -13.80 10.79
N ILE A 435 -21.81 -13.67 11.19
CA ILE A 435 -20.70 -14.42 10.60
C ILE A 435 -20.90 -15.94 10.74
N GLU A 436 -21.33 -16.40 11.92
CA GLU A 436 -21.64 -17.81 12.17
C GLU A 436 -22.87 -18.29 11.40
N THR A 437 -23.95 -17.46 11.32
CA THR A 437 -25.18 -17.81 10.63
C THR A 437 -24.99 -17.91 9.10
N GLU A 438 -24.26 -16.96 8.53
CA GLU A 438 -24.00 -16.84 7.08
C GLU A 438 -22.73 -17.59 6.65
N ASN A 439 -22.03 -18.26 7.59
CA ASN A 439 -20.79 -18.99 7.37
C ASN A 439 -19.71 -18.18 6.62
N ILE A 440 -19.48 -16.94 7.07
CA ILE A 440 -18.53 -16.01 6.47
C ILE A 440 -17.11 -16.34 6.95
N ASP A 441 -16.12 -16.34 6.05
CA ASP A 441 -14.70 -16.49 6.41
C ASP A 441 -14.22 -15.22 7.14
N LEU A 442 -13.94 -15.36 8.43
CA LEU A 442 -13.44 -14.29 9.30
C LEU A 442 -12.03 -14.60 9.75
N ARG A 443 -11.09 -13.71 9.47
CA ARG A 443 -9.69 -13.86 9.82
C ARG A 443 -9.15 -12.66 10.57
N TYR A 444 -8.28 -12.95 11.56
CA TYR A 444 -7.65 -11.93 12.40
C TYR A 444 -6.14 -11.96 12.25
N TYR A 445 -5.56 -10.80 12.04
CA TYR A 445 -4.12 -10.63 11.94
C TYR A 445 -3.63 -9.53 12.86
N SER A 446 -2.41 -9.67 13.33
CA SER A 446 -1.70 -8.65 14.11
C SER A 446 -0.39 -8.24 13.43
N VAL A 447 0.01 -8.97 12.35
CA VAL A 447 1.20 -8.69 11.55
C VAL A 447 0.80 -8.63 10.08
N ILE A 448 1.18 -7.55 9.40
CA ILE A 448 0.79 -7.28 8.00
C ILE A 448 1.27 -8.35 7.03
N TYR A 449 2.46 -8.93 7.25
CA TYR A 449 3.03 -9.99 6.40
C TYR A 449 2.13 -11.22 6.34
N ALA A 450 1.68 -11.70 7.51
CA ALA A 450 0.83 -12.88 7.58
C ALA A 450 -0.48 -12.69 6.79
N LEU A 451 -1.04 -11.48 6.83
CA LEU A 451 -2.23 -11.11 6.07
C LEU A 451 -1.97 -11.13 4.55
N ILE A 452 -0.89 -10.48 4.11
CA ILE A 452 -0.52 -10.39 2.69
C ILE A 452 -0.23 -11.79 2.13
N ASP A 453 0.56 -12.59 2.85
CA ASP A 453 0.94 -13.95 2.42
C ASP A 453 -0.27 -14.87 2.31
N GLU A 454 -1.21 -14.79 3.23
CA GLU A 454 -2.41 -15.63 3.21
C GLU A 454 -3.35 -15.25 2.06
N VAL A 455 -3.55 -13.95 1.79
CA VAL A 455 -4.31 -13.50 0.63
C VAL A 455 -3.61 -13.90 -0.66
N LYS A 456 -2.28 -13.80 -0.73
CA LYS A 456 -1.49 -14.26 -1.87
C LYS A 456 -1.64 -15.76 -2.12
N GLN A 457 -1.64 -16.59 -1.06
CA GLN A 457 -1.91 -18.02 -1.15
C GLN A 457 -3.32 -18.32 -1.64
N ALA A 458 -4.32 -17.59 -1.13
CA ALA A 458 -5.72 -17.74 -1.58
C ALA A 458 -5.86 -17.41 -3.07
N MET A 459 -5.24 -16.33 -3.54
CA MET A 459 -5.20 -15.95 -4.95
C MET A 459 -4.49 -17.01 -5.81
N SER A 460 -3.34 -17.53 -5.33
CA SER A 460 -2.61 -18.61 -6.04
C SER A 460 -3.45 -19.86 -6.22
N GLY A 461 -4.30 -20.18 -5.24
CA GLY A 461 -5.26 -21.30 -5.34
C GLY A 461 -6.38 -21.09 -6.36
N MET A 462 -6.62 -19.85 -6.80
CA MET A 462 -7.63 -19.49 -7.81
C MET A 462 -7.06 -19.39 -9.23
N LEU A 463 -5.73 -19.43 -9.39
CA LEU A 463 -5.09 -19.43 -10.71
C LEU A 463 -5.43 -20.71 -11.47
N ALA A 464 -5.66 -20.57 -12.77
CA ALA A 464 -5.79 -21.73 -13.64
C ALA A 464 -4.48 -22.53 -13.63
N PRO A 465 -4.55 -23.87 -13.51
CA PRO A 465 -3.36 -24.70 -13.49
C PRO A 465 -2.60 -24.58 -14.82
N GLU A 466 -1.28 -24.55 -14.76
CA GLU A 466 -0.44 -24.60 -15.93
C GLU A 466 -0.15 -26.07 -16.29
N PHE A 467 -0.39 -26.42 -17.54
CA PHE A 467 -0.12 -27.77 -18.04
C PHE A 467 1.27 -27.80 -18.67
N LYS A 468 2.22 -28.47 -18.02
CA LYS A 468 3.54 -28.72 -18.58
C LYS A 468 3.63 -30.12 -19.15
N GLN A 469 4.16 -30.23 -20.35
CA GLN A 469 4.42 -31.53 -20.97
C GLN A 469 5.80 -32.00 -20.52
N GLU A 470 5.85 -33.13 -19.83
CA GLU A 470 7.08 -33.79 -19.43
C GLU A 470 7.33 -35.05 -20.24
N ILE A 471 8.53 -35.16 -20.81
CA ILE A 471 8.94 -36.34 -21.57
C ILE A 471 9.16 -37.48 -20.59
N ILE A 472 8.41 -38.55 -20.71
CA ILE A 472 8.51 -39.73 -19.85
C ILE A 472 9.29 -40.88 -20.50
N GLY A 473 9.45 -40.86 -21.82
CA GLY A 473 10.24 -41.86 -22.50
C GLY A 473 10.55 -41.51 -23.95
N LEU A 474 11.66 -42.05 -24.43
CA LEU A 474 12.16 -41.89 -25.80
C LEU A 474 12.47 -43.27 -26.39
N ALA A 475 11.96 -43.55 -27.61
CA ALA A 475 12.27 -44.76 -28.34
C ALA A 475 12.79 -44.44 -29.73
N GLN A 476 13.85 -45.13 -30.15
CA GLN A 476 14.41 -45.03 -31.49
C GLN A 476 13.87 -46.11 -32.41
N VAL A 477 13.39 -45.74 -33.59
CA VAL A 477 12.89 -46.69 -34.63
C VAL A 477 14.10 -47.35 -35.30
N ARG A 478 14.18 -48.66 -35.18
CA ARG A 478 15.22 -49.50 -35.81
C ARG A 478 14.74 -50.19 -37.09
N ASP A 479 13.49 -50.65 -37.08
CA ASP A 479 12.85 -51.35 -38.21
C ASP A 479 11.41 -50.88 -38.39
N VAL A 480 10.86 -51.05 -39.62
CA VAL A 480 9.46 -50.71 -39.90
C VAL A 480 8.79 -51.90 -40.59
N PHE A 481 7.72 -52.44 -39.96
CA PHE A 481 6.95 -53.54 -40.47
C PHE A 481 5.57 -53.06 -40.97
N LYS A 482 5.17 -53.49 -42.14
CA LYS A 482 3.82 -53.19 -42.67
C LYS A 482 2.85 -54.32 -42.37
N SER A 483 1.82 -54.05 -41.59
CA SER A 483 0.75 -54.98 -41.29
C SER A 483 -0.52 -54.61 -42.05
N PRO A 484 -1.20 -55.59 -42.75
CA PRO A 484 -2.46 -55.31 -43.51
C PRO A 484 -3.60 -54.81 -42.61
N LYS A 485 -3.57 -55.07 -41.30
CA LYS A 485 -4.64 -54.73 -40.35
C LYS A 485 -4.41 -53.48 -39.52
N ILE A 486 -3.17 -53.10 -39.28
CA ILE A 486 -2.81 -52.05 -38.29
C ILE A 486 -1.93 -50.95 -38.95
N GLY A 487 -1.60 -51.05 -40.22
CA GLY A 487 -0.73 -50.07 -40.90
C GLY A 487 0.76 -50.32 -40.65
N ALA A 488 1.53 -49.28 -40.52
CA ALA A 488 2.97 -49.33 -40.23
C ALA A 488 3.21 -49.54 -38.70
N ILE A 489 3.96 -50.60 -38.38
CA ILE A 489 4.41 -50.87 -36.99
C ILE A 489 5.92 -50.58 -36.93
N ALA A 490 6.32 -49.66 -36.10
CA ALA A 490 7.73 -49.32 -35.84
C ALA A 490 8.33 -50.29 -34.81
N GLY A 491 9.36 -51.03 -35.22
CA GLY A 491 10.21 -51.78 -34.29
C GLY A 491 11.19 -50.84 -33.63
N CYS A 492 10.97 -50.56 -32.36
CA CYS A 492 11.69 -49.53 -31.62
C CYS A 492 12.51 -50.13 -30.48
N MET A 493 13.61 -49.44 -30.14
CA MET A 493 14.35 -49.66 -28.91
C MET A 493 14.11 -48.46 -28.00
N VAL A 494 13.66 -48.68 -26.77
CA VAL A 494 13.50 -47.62 -25.77
C VAL A 494 14.88 -47.19 -25.32
N THR A 495 15.27 -45.94 -25.59
CA THR A 495 16.58 -45.36 -25.27
C THR A 495 16.60 -44.70 -23.90
N GLU A 496 15.46 -44.09 -23.51
CA GLU A 496 15.33 -43.38 -22.23
C GLU A 496 13.91 -43.54 -21.67
N GLY A 497 13.80 -43.60 -20.34
CA GLY A 497 12.54 -43.57 -19.61
C GLY A 497 11.62 -44.80 -19.86
N THR A 498 10.32 -44.55 -20.00
CA THR A 498 9.29 -45.59 -20.15
C THR A 498 8.24 -45.18 -21.19
N ILE A 499 7.92 -46.06 -22.09
CA ILE A 499 6.85 -45.89 -23.07
C ILE A 499 5.54 -46.40 -22.47
N LYS A 500 4.52 -45.56 -22.31
CA LYS A 500 3.19 -45.95 -21.85
C LYS A 500 2.19 -45.89 -23.00
N ARG A 501 1.35 -46.93 -23.11
CA ARG A 501 0.35 -47.04 -24.20
C ARG A 501 -0.68 -45.92 -24.20
N SER A 502 -1.05 -45.40 -23.02
CA SER A 502 -2.10 -44.38 -22.86
C SER A 502 -1.58 -42.95 -23.02
N ALA A 503 -0.28 -42.74 -23.10
CA ALA A 503 0.32 -41.40 -23.16
C ALA A 503 0.39 -40.90 -24.62
N PRO A 504 0.25 -39.59 -24.84
CA PRO A 504 0.46 -38.97 -26.14
C PRO A 504 1.93 -39.04 -26.56
N ILE A 505 2.14 -39.02 -27.87
CA ILE A 505 3.46 -39.18 -28.48
C ILE A 505 3.74 -38.11 -29.52
N ARG A 506 5.06 -37.90 -29.76
CA ARG A 506 5.58 -37.16 -30.92
C ARG A 506 6.54 -38.02 -31.69
N VAL A 507 6.44 -37.97 -33.02
CA VAL A 507 7.41 -38.58 -33.90
C VAL A 507 8.39 -37.50 -34.36
N LEU A 508 9.67 -37.70 -34.09
CA LEU A 508 10.73 -36.77 -34.45
C LEU A 508 11.57 -37.40 -35.59
N ARG A 509 11.85 -36.60 -36.60
CA ARG A 509 12.80 -36.90 -37.66
C ARG A 509 13.89 -35.83 -37.68
N GLU A 510 15.14 -36.23 -37.52
CA GLU A 510 16.29 -35.29 -37.43
C GLU A 510 16.06 -34.21 -36.36
N ASN A 511 15.52 -34.58 -35.18
CA ASN A 511 15.16 -33.71 -34.05
C ASN A 511 14.04 -32.68 -34.36
N VAL A 512 13.26 -32.87 -35.44
CA VAL A 512 12.09 -32.05 -35.78
C VAL A 512 10.83 -32.87 -35.56
N VAL A 513 9.85 -32.33 -34.83
CA VAL A 513 8.54 -32.96 -34.62
C VAL A 513 7.77 -32.96 -35.94
N ILE A 514 7.54 -34.14 -36.49
CA ILE A 514 6.80 -34.31 -37.75
C ILE A 514 5.35 -34.75 -37.54
N TYR A 515 5.05 -35.36 -36.39
CA TYR A 515 3.71 -35.80 -36.03
C TYR A 515 3.52 -35.80 -34.53
N GLU A 516 2.31 -35.44 -34.07
CA GLU A 516 1.88 -35.53 -32.68
C GLU A 516 0.52 -36.27 -32.64
N GLY A 517 0.37 -37.25 -31.77
CA GLY A 517 -0.83 -38.06 -31.68
C GLY A 517 -0.77 -39.10 -30.56
N GLU A 518 -1.48 -40.19 -30.74
CA GLU A 518 -1.63 -41.28 -29.76
C GLU A 518 -1.05 -42.59 -30.30
N LEU A 519 -0.66 -43.47 -29.37
CA LEU A 519 -0.31 -44.84 -29.70
C LEU A 519 -1.58 -45.64 -30.03
N GLU A 520 -1.58 -46.32 -31.18
CA GLU A 520 -2.61 -47.32 -31.53
C GLU A 520 -2.34 -48.65 -30.85
N SER A 521 -1.08 -49.11 -30.88
CA SER A 521 -0.66 -50.35 -30.24
C SER A 521 0.74 -50.27 -29.67
N LEU A 522 0.95 -50.92 -28.53
CA LEU A 522 2.25 -51.11 -27.91
C LEU A 522 2.44 -52.60 -27.64
N ARG A 523 3.42 -53.24 -28.29
CA ARG A 523 3.65 -54.70 -28.24
C ARG A 523 5.07 -55.03 -27.88
N ARG A 524 5.22 -56.11 -27.13
CA ARG A 524 6.51 -56.73 -26.90
C ARG A 524 6.42 -58.19 -27.46
N PHE A 525 7.20 -58.44 -28.50
CA PHE A 525 7.08 -59.67 -29.32
C PHE A 525 5.65 -59.84 -29.91
N LYS A 526 4.83 -60.70 -29.34
CA LYS A 526 3.45 -60.96 -29.80
C LYS A 526 2.38 -60.47 -28.83
N ASP A 527 2.78 -60.02 -27.63
CA ASP A 527 1.88 -59.65 -26.54
C ASP A 527 1.68 -58.12 -26.47
N ASP A 528 0.42 -57.71 -26.31
CA ASP A 528 0.10 -56.32 -26.05
C ASP A 528 0.48 -55.97 -24.60
N VAL A 529 1.22 -54.86 -24.41
CA VAL A 529 1.71 -54.40 -23.10
C VAL A 529 1.27 -52.96 -22.81
N GLN A 530 1.14 -52.65 -21.54
CA GLN A 530 0.74 -51.32 -21.12
C GLN A 530 1.94 -50.35 -21.01
N GLU A 531 3.10 -50.85 -20.66
CA GLU A 531 4.33 -50.10 -20.54
C GLU A 531 5.55 -50.91 -20.99
N VAL A 532 6.57 -50.19 -21.49
CA VAL A 532 7.87 -50.75 -21.86
C VAL A 532 8.98 -49.85 -21.32
N ARG A 533 9.94 -50.44 -20.61
CA ARG A 533 11.04 -49.73 -19.95
C ARG A 533 12.27 -49.58 -20.83
N ASN A 534 13.15 -48.67 -20.44
CA ASN A 534 14.46 -48.44 -21.07
C ASN A 534 15.24 -49.75 -21.34
N GLY A 535 15.95 -49.79 -22.47
CA GLY A 535 16.74 -50.95 -22.91
C GLY A 535 15.94 -52.12 -23.47
N THR A 536 14.64 -51.98 -23.68
CA THR A 536 13.77 -53.04 -24.17
C THR A 536 13.27 -52.75 -25.59
N GLU A 537 13.24 -53.78 -26.42
CA GLU A 537 12.63 -53.70 -27.76
C GLU A 537 11.10 -53.80 -27.71
N CYS A 538 10.45 -52.99 -28.51
CA CYS A 538 8.99 -52.99 -28.63
C CYS A 538 8.51 -52.64 -30.04
N GLY A 539 7.30 -53.05 -30.35
CA GLY A 539 6.57 -52.66 -31.57
C GLY A 539 5.58 -51.56 -31.26
N ILE A 540 5.71 -50.44 -31.90
CA ILE A 540 4.85 -49.25 -31.71
C ILE A 540 4.02 -49.01 -32.97
N GLY A 541 2.70 -49.04 -32.85
CA GLY A 541 1.78 -48.55 -33.87
C GLY A 541 1.33 -47.15 -33.53
N VAL A 542 1.50 -46.21 -34.46
CA VAL A 542 1.07 -44.84 -34.29
C VAL A 542 -0.29 -44.63 -34.96
N LYS A 543 -1.26 -44.12 -34.25
CA LYS A 543 -2.62 -43.90 -34.73
C LYS A 543 -2.64 -42.86 -35.83
N ASN A 544 -3.28 -43.15 -36.96
CA ASN A 544 -3.43 -42.26 -38.11
C ASN A 544 -2.10 -41.76 -38.75
N TYR A 545 -0.97 -42.43 -38.51
CA TYR A 545 0.31 -42.06 -39.10
C TYR A 545 1.08 -43.29 -39.61
N ASN A 546 1.38 -43.30 -40.92
CA ASN A 546 1.99 -44.46 -41.60
C ASN A 546 3.38 -44.17 -42.21
N ASP A 547 3.90 -42.92 -42.12
CA ASP A 547 5.21 -42.54 -42.71
C ASP A 547 6.36 -42.61 -41.69
N VAL A 548 6.28 -43.55 -40.75
CA VAL A 548 7.39 -43.77 -39.81
C VAL A 548 8.57 -44.40 -40.55
N ARG A 549 9.80 -43.92 -40.33
CA ARG A 549 11.01 -44.39 -41.00
C ARG A 549 12.06 -44.85 -39.98
N VAL A 550 12.97 -45.70 -40.45
CA VAL A 550 14.13 -46.11 -39.68
C VAL A 550 14.98 -44.85 -39.36
N GLY A 551 15.34 -44.68 -38.10
CA GLY A 551 16.06 -43.52 -37.58
C GLY A 551 15.16 -42.45 -36.93
N ASP A 552 13.83 -42.51 -37.13
CA ASP A 552 12.92 -41.63 -36.39
C ASP A 552 12.97 -41.92 -34.88
N GLN A 553 12.64 -40.93 -34.09
CA GLN A 553 12.49 -41.07 -32.64
C GLN A 553 11.03 -40.87 -32.24
N ILE A 554 10.54 -41.70 -31.34
CA ILE A 554 9.21 -41.57 -30.76
C ILE A 554 9.37 -41.10 -29.31
N GLU A 555 8.95 -39.89 -29.07
CA GLU A 555 8.93 -39.25 -27.75
C GLU A 555 7.55 -39.46 -27.15
N VAL A 556 7.52 -39.92 -25.92
CA VAL A 556 6.30 -40.08 -25.14
C VAL A 556 6.29 -39.05 -24.02
N PHE A 557 5.22 -38.32 -23.89
CA PHE A 557 5.10 -37.29 -22.88
C PHE A 557 3.81 -37.40 -22.06
N GLU A 558 3.84 -36.89 -20.85
CA GLU A 558 2.64 -36.73 -20.02
C GLU A 558 2.42 -35.24 -19.79
N THR A 559 1.15 -34.85 -19.75
CA THR A 559 0.78 -33.48 -19.34
C THR A 559 0.59 -33.48 -17.84
N VAL A 560 1.53 -32.82 -17.13
CA VAL A 560 1.51 -32.67 -15.68
C VAL A 560 0.92 -31.31 -15.34
N GLU A 561 -0.06 -31.33 -14.46
CA GLU A 561 -0.67 -30.13 -13.92
C GLU A 561 0.26 -29.53 -12.86
N ILE A 562 0.76 -28.31 -13.10
CA ILE A 562 1.59 -27.57 -12.16
C ILE A 562 0.75 -26.48 -11.53
N LYS A 563 0.66 -26.47 -10.20
CA LYS A 563 0.05 -25.37 -9.45
C LYS A 563 0.94 -24.13 -9.59
N ARG A 564 0.38 -23.09 -10.18
CA ARG A 564 1.06 -21.77 -10.28
C ARG A 564 1.04 -21.08 -8.93
N THR A 565 2.13 -20.37 -8.60
CA THR A 565 2.23 -19.49 -7.45
C THR A 565 2.47 -18.06 -7.94
N LEU A 566 1.86 -17.08 -7.27
CA LEU A 566 1.99 -15.64 -7.55
C LEU A 566 3.36 -15.10 -7.12
#